data_0bea9f849709c1d0108f67fe8bb33606
#
_entry.id   0bea9f849709c1d0108f67fe8bb33606
#
_cell.length_a   1.000
_cell.length_b   1.000
_cell.length_c   1.000
_cell.angle_alpha   90.00
_cell.angle_beta   90.00
_cell.angle_gamma   90.00
#
_symmetry.space_group_name_H-M   'P 1'
#
loop_
_entity.id
_entity.type
_entity.pdbx_description
1 polymer ?
#
loop_
_entity_poly.entity_id
_entity_poly.type
_entity_poly.pdbx_seq_one_letter_code
_entity_poly.pdbx_strand_id
1 'polypeptide(L)'
;LDGKFEWQVAEATKEDMRKAIQIAILKGMRKSAQPNHQMTPDTLGLLVAHFVEQCFEDQLKQGSISVVDPALGTGNLLFTVMNALQGNVQASGVEVDDLLIRLAAATGDLIEQPVTLFRQDALEKLLVDPVDAVVCDLPVGYYPNEEVAIDYELCATEGMSYAHHLFIEQSMNYTKEGGFAFFLVPANLFESEQAKQLHKFIKGNAWIQAVIQLPENL
;
A
#
# COMPACT_ATOMS: atom_id res chain seq x y z
N LEU A 1 -27.13 18.13 16.30
CA LEU A 1 -25.80 18.32 16.96
C LEU A 1 -25.44 19.79 16.81
N ASP A 2 -26.01 20.58 17.73
CA ASP A 2 -25.95 22.04 17.66
C ASP A 2 -24.61 22.57 18.17
N GLY A 3 -23.88 23.29 17.32
CA GLY A 3 -23.17 24.52 17.59
C GLY A 3 -22.09 24.59 18.68
N LYS A 4 -21.50 23.47 19.14
CA LYS A 4 -20.49 23.50 20.23
C LYS A 4 -19.08 23.09 19.83
N PHE A 5 -18.81 22.86 18.57
CA PHE A 5 -17.46 22.61 18.06
C PHE A 5 -17.14 23.63 16.97
N GLU A 6 -16.75 24.83 17.36
CA GLU A 6 -15.92 25.66 16.49
C GLU A 6 -14.56 24.95 16.39
N TRP A 7 -14.38 24.19 15.33
CA TRP A 7 -13.10 23.62 15.01
C TRP A 7 -12.14 24.75 14.69
N GLN A 8 -11.11 24.93 15.48
CA GLN A 8 -9.95 25.72 15.08
C GLN A 8 -9.16 24.98 14.01
N VAL A 9 -9.80 24.69 12.87
CA VAL A 9 -9.21 24.00 11.71
C VAL A 9 -8.14 24.88 11.04
N ALA A 10 -8.14 26.19 11.29
CA ALA A 10 -7.26 27.15 10.63
C ALA A 10 -5.76 26.96 10.94
N GLU A 11 -5.40 26.19 11.97
CA GLU A 11 -4.02 25.94 12.37
C GLU A 11 -3.59 24.46 12.21
N ALA A 12 -4.50 23.56 11.82
CA ALA A 12 -4.21 22.15 11.70
C ALA A 12 -3.40 21.87 10.40
N THR A 13 -2.32 21.11 10.54
CA THR A 13 -1.56 20.62 9.38
C THR A 13 -2.29 19.48 8.69
N LYS A 14 -1.93 19.17 7.43
CA LYS A 14 -2.45 17.99 6.72
C LYS A 14 -2.20 16.70 7.52
N GLU A 15 -1.09 16.60 8.21
CA GLU A 15 -0.76 15.46 9.05
C GLU A 15 -1.64 15.38 10.32
N ASP A 16 -1.97 16.51 10.94
CA ASP A 16 -2.91 16.52 12.06
C ASP A 16 -4.31 16.08 11.64
N MET A 17 -4.76 16.53 10.46
CA MET A 17 -6.02 16.10 9.86
C MET A 17 -5.99 14.60 9.55
N ARG A 18 -4.94 14.09 8.91
CA ARG A 18 -4.79 12.67 8.62
C ARG A 18 -4.88 11.81 9.88
N LYS A 19 -4.15 12.18 10.94
CA LYS A 19 -4.19 11.49 12.24
C LYS A 19 -5.58 11.54 12.90
N ALA A 20 -6.26 12.65 12.82
CA ALA A 20 -7.62 12.78 13.35
C ALA A 20 -8.60 11.84 12.63
N ILE A 21 -8.51 11.79 11.29
CA ILE A 21 -9.33 10.90 10.46
C ILE A 21 -8.98 9.43 10.77
N GLN A 22 -7.71 9.09 10.86
CA GLN A 22 -7.24 7.74 11.23
C GLN A 22 -7.88 7.27 12.56
N ILE A 23 -7.85 8.12 13.59
CA ILE A 23 -8.45 7.81 14.90
C ILE A 23 -9.98 7.61 14.75
N ALA A 24 -10.65 8.42 13.93
CA ALA A 24 -12.08 8.31 13.68
C ALA A 24 -12.42 6.98 12.98
N ILE A 25 -11.65 6.60 11.94
CA ILE A 25 -11.80 5.33 11.22
C ILE A 25 -11.56 4.16 12.18
N LEU A 26 -10.46 4.15 12.94
CA LEU A 26 -10.16 3.10 13.91
C LEU A 26 -11.26 2.91 14.96
N LYS A 27 -11.86 4.00 15.44
CA LYS A 27 -13.01 3.94 16.36
C LYS A 27 -14.26 3.39 15.69
N GLY A 28 -14.50 3.74 14.43
CA GLY A 28 -15.62 3.22 13.63
C GLY A 28 -15.46 1.73 13.35
N MET A 29 -14.29 1.31 12.91
CA MET A 29 -13.99 -0.08 12.56
C MET A 29 -14.03 -1.05 13.76
N ARG A 30 -13.70 -0.60 14.97
CA ARG A 30 -13.81 -1.43 16.19
C ARG A 30 -15.18 -2.06 16.42
N LYS A 31 -16.24 -1.47 15.86
CA LYS A 31 -17.63 -1.94 16.01
C LYS A 31 -18.08 -2.86 14.87
N SER A 32 -17.37 -2.87 13.76
CA SER A 32 -17.75 -3.56 12.52
C SER A 32 -16.57 -4.28 11.86
N ALA A 33 -15.46 -4.46 12.58
CA ALA A 33 -14.22 -4.97 12.02
C ALA A 33 -14.38 -6.37 11.43
N GLN A 34 -14.12 -6.50 10.16
CA GLN A 34 -13.73 -7.78 9.57
C GLN A 34 -12.26 -8.04 9.93
N PRO A 35 -11.86 -9.32 10.12
CA PRO A 35 -10.50 -9.67 10.56
C PRO A 35 -9.37 -9.11 9.68
N ASN A 36 -9.67 -8.82 8.42
CA ASN A 36 -8.70 -8.39 7.41
C ASN A 36 -8.62 -6.86 7.24
N HIS A 37 -9.41 -6.09 7.98
CA HIS A 37 -9.41 -4.63 7.90
C HIS A 37 -8.43 -4.04 8.93
N GLN A 38 -7.16 -4.40 8.84
CA GLN A 38 -6.11 -3.78 9.66
C GLN A 38 -5.57 -2.55 8.93
N MET A 39 -5.30 -1.51 9.70
CA MET A 39 -4.70 -0.28 9.17
C MET A 39 -3.20 -0.31 9.47
N THR A 40 -2.39 -0.07 8.46
CA THR A 40 -0.93 0.02 8.61
C THR A 40 -0.57 1.07 9.67
N PRO A 41 0.25 0.75 10.68
CA PRO A 41 0.71 1.71 11.66
C PRO A 41 1.51 2.86 11.04
N ASP A 42 1.35 4.08 11.56
CA ASP A 42 2.05 5.28 11.06
C ASP A 42 3.57 5.13 11.10
N THR A 43 4.10 4.46 12.13
CA THR A 43 5.54 4.22 12.27
C THR A 43 6.11 3.43 11.10
N LEU A 44 5.34 2.46 10.58
CA LEU A 44 5.73 1.69 9.40
C LEU A 44 5.60 2.54 8.13
N GLY A 45 4.53 3.33 8.01
CA GLY A 45 4.37 4.26 6.90
C GLY A 45 5.51 5.28 6.81
N LEU A 46 5.96 5.84 7.96
CA LEU A 46 7.11 6.75 8.02
C LEU A 46 8.43 6.05 7.67
N LEU A 47 8.60 4.80 8.09
CA LEU A 47 9.78 4.01 7.72
C LEU A 47 9.82 3.77 6.20
N VAL A 48 8.69 3.38 5.60
CA VAL A 48 8.57 3.22 4.15
C VAL A 48 8.85 4.55 3.44
N ALA A 49 8.26 5.65 3.91
CA ALA A 49 8.49 6.99 3.35
C ALA A 49 9.98 7.36 3.35
N HIS A 50 10.69 7.08 4.44
CA HIS A 50 12.13 7.32 4.52
C HIS A 50 12.90 6.56 3.43
N PHE A 51 12.59 5.28 3.20
CA PHE A 51 13.25 4.51 2.13
C PHE A 51 12.87 5.03 0.74
N VAL A 52 11.61 5.40 0.52
CA VAL A 52 11.21 6.02 -0.75
C VAL A 52 12.00 7.32 -0.98
N GLU A 53 12.09 8.18 0.03
CA GLU A 53 12.87 9.43 -0.06
C GLU A 53 14.33 9.16 -0.42
N GLN A 54 14.99 8.19 0.23
CA GLN A 54 16.38 7.84 -0.05
C GLN A 54 16.57 7.30 -1.47
N CYS A 55 15.65 6.48 -1.98
CA CYS A 55 15.75 5.90 -3.31
C CYS A 55 15.47 6.91 -4.43
N PHE A 56 14.66 7.95 -4.14
CA PHE A 56 14.19 8.91 -5.14
C PHE A 56 14.59 10.36 -4.82
N GLU A 57 15.63 10.60 -4.00
CA GLU A 57 16.03 11.93 -3.55
C GLU A 57 16.24 12.91 -4.72
N ASP A 58 16.93 12.47 -5.77
CA ASP A 58 17.23 13.32 -6.93
C ASP A 58 15.99 13.59 -7.78
N GLN A 59 15.13 12.59 -7.98
CA GLN A 59 13.89 12.76 -8.74
C GLN A 59 12.91 13.67 -8.01
N LEU A 60 12.78 13.52 -6.69
CA LEU A 60 11.91 14.37 -5.85
C LEU A 60 12.37 15.84 -5.83
N LYS A 61 13.68 16.11 -5.91
CA LYS A 61 14.23 17.47 -6.01
C LYS A 61 14.02 18.10 -7.37
N GLN A 62 13.98 17.32 -8.43
CA GLN A 62 13.96 17.81 -9.82
C GLN A 62 12.59 17.74 -10.49
N GLY A 63 11.65 16.99 -9.92
CA GLY A 63 10.36 16.76 -10.55
C GLY A 63 9.37 16.03 -9.66
N SER A 64 8.78 14.98 -10.20
CA SER A 64 7.79 14.14 -9.52
C SER A 64 8.11 12.67 -9.67
N ILE A 65 7.63 11.86 -8.72
CA ILE A 65 7.58 10.40 -8.84
C ILE A 65 6.14 9.93 -8.90
N SER A 66 5.92 8.83 -9.61
CA SER A 66 4.63 8.12 -9.63
C SER A 66 4.69 6.97 -8.60
N VAL A 67 3.65 6.86 -7.77
CA VAL A 67 3.55 5.85 -6.70
C VAL A 67 2.20 5.15 -6.78
N VAL A 68 2.17 3.83 -6.61
CA VAL A 68 0.92 3.08 -6.47
C VAL A 68 0.93 2.22 -5.20
N ASP A 69 -0.23 2.15 -4.56
CA ASP A 69 -0.54 1.14 -3.54
C ASP A 69 -1.62 0.21 -4.12
N PRO A 70 -1.28 -1.04 -4.47
CA PRO A 70 -2.23 -1.98 -5.06
C PRO A 70 -3.16 -2.64 -4.04
N ALA A 71 -2.94 -2.45 -2.73
CA ALA A 71 -3.82 -2.93 -1.66
C ALA A 71 -4.11 -1.80 -0.67
N LEU A 72 -4.65 -0.70 -1.20
CA LEU A 72 -4.73 0.62 -0.55
C LEU A 72 -5.37 0.58 0.85
N GLY A 73 -6.37 -0.26 1.07
CA GLY A 73 -7.16 -0.23 2.29
C GLY A 73 -7.82 1.14 2.49
N THR A 74 -7.64 1.71 3.68
CA THR A 74 -8.10 3.09 3.99
C THR A 74 -7.15 4.17 3.49
N GLY A 75 -6.06 3.81 2.81
CA GLY A 75 -5.03 4.70 2.30
C GLY A 75 -3.99 5.16 3.32
N ASN A 76 -4.00 4.60 4.55
CA ASN A 76 -3.13 5.12 5.61
C ASN A 76 -1.65 5.05 5.26
N LEU A 77 -1.16 3.95 4.68
CA LEU A 77 0.22 3.83 4.22
C LEU A 77 0.53 4.89 3.15
N LEU A 78 -0.24 4.93 2.07
CA LEU A 78 0.00 5.82 0.95
C LEU A 78 -0.02 7.29 1.37
N PHE A 79 -1.03 7.74 2.14
CA PHE A 79 -1.11 9.12 2.62
C PHE A 79 0.01 9.48 3.60
N THR A 80 0.46 8.54 4.44
CA THR A 80 1.61 8.76 5.32
C THR A 80 2.88 8.99 4.49
N VAL A 81 3.10 8.17 3.46
CA VAL A 81 4.23 8.32 2.53
C VAL A 81 4.14 9.67 1.80
N MET A 82 2.99 10.01 1.21
CA MET A 82 2.80 11.27 0.50
C MET A 82 3.05 12.49 1.37
N ASN A 83 2.57 12.48 2.62
CA ASN A 83 2.76 13.60 3.55
C ASN A 83 4.21 13.75 4.02
N ALA A 84 4.96 12.65 4.13
CA ALA A 84 6.34 12.67 4.58
C ALA A 84 7.32 13.11 3.48
N LEU A 85 7.00 12.83 2.21
CA LEU A 85 7.86 13.17 1.09
C LEU A 85 7.81 14.67 0.78
N GLN A 86 8.98 15.28 0.68
CA GLN A 86 9.13 16.67 0.24
C GLN A 86 9.26 16.71 -1.29
N GLY A 87 8.13 16.66 -1.99
CA GLY A 87 8.15 16.67 -3.44
C GLY A 87 6.79 16.41 -4.06
N ASN A 88 6.72 16.46 -5.39
CA ASN A 88 5.49 16.16 -6.10
C ASN A 88 5.37 14.64 -6.28
N VAL A 89 4.32 14.06 -5.70
CA VAL A 89 4.00 12.63 -5.81
C VAL A 89 2.70 12.47 -6.58
N GLN A 90 2.75 11.75 -7.70
CA GLN A 90 1.57 11.34 -8.44
C GLN A 90 1.12 9.98 -7.91
N ALA A 91 0.15 10.00 -7.00
CA ALA A 91 -0.28 8.80 -6.29
C ALA A 91 -1.51 8.15 -6.92
N SER A 92 -1.50 6.83 -6.94
CA SER A 92 -2.64 5.98 -7.29
C SER A 92 -2.85 4.90 -6.23
N GLY A 93 -4.09 4.48 -6.04
CA GLY A 93 -4.43 3.41 -5.12
C GLY A 93 -5.49 2.49 -5.69
N VAL A 94 -5.34 1.20 -5.43
CA VAL A 94 -6.30 0.16 -5.85
C VAL A 94 -6.86 -0.53 -4.63
N GLU A 95 -8.19 -0.68 -4.56
CA GLU A 95 -8.87 -1.34 -3.46
C GLU A 95 -10.16 -2.00 -3.96
N VAL A 96 -10.38 -3.24 -3.56
CA VAL A 96 -11.57 -4.00 -3.97
C VAL A 96 -12.78 -3.72 -3.08
N ASP A 97 -12.56 -3.40 -1.81
CA ASP A 97 -13.64 -3.12 -0.84
C ASP A 97 -14.22 -1.72 -1.02
N ASP A 98 -15.55 -1.64 -1.21
CA ASP A 98 -16.26 -0.38 -1.44
C ASP A 98 -16.19 0.59 -0.25
N LEU A 99 -16.20 0.07 0.96
CA LEU A 99 -16.13 0.91 2.17
C LEU A 99 -14.73 1.50 2.32
N LEU A 100 -13.69 0.67 2.16
CA LEU A 100 -12.31 1.10 2.34
C LEU A 100 -11.89 2.14 1.30
N ILE A 101 -12.20 1.92 0.03
CA ILE A 101 -11.87 2.90 -1.01
C ILE A 101 -12.61 4.23 -0.83
N ARG A 102 -13.85 4.20 -0.35
CA ARG A 102 -14.60 5.43 -0.04
C ARG A 102 -14.04 6.17 1.17
N LEU A 103 -13.54 5.46 2.17
CA LEU A 103 -12.81 6.07 3.29
C LEU A 103 -11.50 6.69 2.83
N ALA A 104 -10.77 6.01 1.94
CA ALA A 104 -9.55 6.57 1.33
C ALA A 104 -9.86 7.83 0.51
N ALA A 105 -10.91 7.82 -0.31
CA ALA A 105 -11.34 8.99 -1.08
C ALA A 105 -11.66 10.18 -0.17
N ALA A 106 -12.49 9.96 0.86
CA ALA A 106 -12.84 11.01 1.81
C ALA A 106 -11.61 11.54 2.58
N THR A 107 -10.65 10.66 2.90
CA THR A 107 -9.39 11.06 3.54
C THR A 107 -8.58 11.95 2.61
N GLY A 108 -8.37 11.54 1.35
CA GLY A 108 -7.64 12.31 0.36
C GLY A 108 -8.21 13.72 0.15
N ASP A 109 -9.55 13.81 0.05
CA ASP A 109 -10.27 15.08 -0.09
C ASP A 109 -10.05 15.98 1.15
N LEU A 110 -10.20 15.43 2.35
CA LEU A 110 -10.09 16.21 3.60
C LEU A 110 -8.67 16.71 3.89
N ILE A 111 -7.64 15.95 3.49
CA ILE A 111 -6.24 16.37 3.65
C ILE A 111 -5.67 17.08 2.42
N GLU A 112 -6.50 17.31 1.40
CA GLU A 112 -6.11 17.95 0.13
C GLU A 112 -4.90 17.27 -0.53
N GLN A 113 -4.90 15.93 -0.52
CA GLN A 113 -3.90 15.09 -1.19
C GLN A 113 -4.55 14.40 -2.38
N PRO A 114 -4.29 14.86 -3.62
CA PRO A 114 -4.88 14.25 -4.80
C PRO A 114 -4.31 12.84 -5.01
N VAL A 115 -5.21 11.86 -5.10
CA VAL A 115 -4.89 10.47 -5.38
C VAL A 115 -5.89 9.92 -6.40
N THR A 116 -5.39 9.18 -7.39
CA THR A 116 -6.27 8.48 -8.34
C THR A 116 -6.64 7.12 -7.76
N LEU A 117 -7.93 6.89 -7.56
CA LEU A 117 -8.43 5.67 -6.92
C LEU A 117 -9.14 4.77 -7.93
N PHE A 118 -8.82 3.47 -7.87
CA PHE A 118 -9.42 2.43 -8.69
C PHE A 118 -10.08 1.39 -7.79
N ARG A 119 -11.41 1.24 -7.93
CA ARG A 119 -12.13 0.17 -7.27
C ARG A 119 -12.12 -1.08 -8.15
N GLN A 120 -11.16 -1.96 -7.93
CA GLN A 120 -11.01 -3.22 -8.64
C GLN A 120 -10.20 -4.24 -7.83
N ASP A 121 -10.20 -5.49 -8.26
CA ASP A 121 -9.23 -6.47 -7.80
C ASP A 121 -7.86 -6.13 -8.41
N ALA A 122 -6.87 -5.91 -7.56
CA ALA A 122 -5.54 -5.50 -8.01
C ALA A 122 -4.79 -6.62 -8.75
N LEU A 123 -5.21 -7.86 -8.62
CA LEU A 123 -4.64 -8.99 -9.37
C LEU A 123 -5.24 -9.15 -10.77
N GLU A 124 -6.28 -8.40 -11.10
CA GLU A 124 -6.72 -8.22 -12.50
C GLU A 124 -5.82 -7.19 -13.21
N LYS A 125 -6.05 -7.01 -14.50
CA LYS A 125 -5.32 -5.99 -15.27
C LYS A 125 -5.59 -4.60 -14.70
N LEU A 126 -4.57 -3.96 -14.15
CA LEU A 126 -4.68 -2.61 -13.60
C LEU A 126 -4.88 -1.54 -14.68
N LEU A 127 -5.69 -0.53 -14.36
CA LEU A 127 -5.88 0.67 -15.18
C LEU A 127 -4.86 1.76 -14.82
N VAL A 128 -3.70 1.36 -14.32
CA VAL A 128 -2.59 2.23 -13.91
C VAL A 128 -1.41 1.99 -14.85
N ASP A 129 -0.77 3.07 -15.30
CA ASP A 129 0.50 2.96 -16.03
C ASP A 129 1.62 2.51 -15.07
N PRO A 130 2.71 1.89 -15.58
CA PRO A 130 3.87 1.57 -14.75
C PRO A 130 4.39 2.78 -13.98
N VAL A 131 4.70 2.57 -12.71
CA VAL A 131 5.08 3.60 -11.74
C VAL A 131 6.56 3.55 -11.37
N ASP A 132 7.07 4.63 -10.78
CA ASP A 132 8.44 4.69 -10.26
C ASP A 132 8.55 3.90 -8.96
N ALA A 133 7.52 3.94 -8.10
CA ALA A 133 7.49 3.21 -6.85
C ALA A 133 6.16 2.49 -6.59
N VAL A 134 6.24 1.29 -6.04
CA VAL A 134 5.13 0.58 -5.41
C VAL A 134 5.34 0.63 -3.89
N VAL A 135 4.32 0.99 -3.13
CA VAL A 135 4.29 0.86 -1.67
C VAL A 135 3.08 0.00 -1.30
N CYS A 136 3.27 -1.05 -0.51
CA CYS A 136 2.15 -1.93 -0.20
C CYS A 136 2.33 -2.65 1.14
N ASP A 137 1.30 -2.60 1.97
CA ASP A 137 1.11 -3.52 3.08
C ASP A 137 0.37 -4.74 2.52
N LEU A 138 1.11 -5.82 2.26
CA LEU A 138 0.61 -6.94 1.46
C LEU A 138 -0.54 -7.69 2.15
N PRO A 139 -1.64 -7.97 1.43
CA PRO A 139 -2.73 -8.77 1.98
C PRO A 139 -2.27 -10.20 2.25
N VAL A 140 -2.30 -10.61 3.53
CA VAL A 140 -1.87 -11.94 3.97
C VAL A 140 -3.03 -12.92 3.89
N GLY A 141 -2.78 -14.10 3.33
CA GLY A 141 -3.76 -15.18 3.21
C GLY A 141 -3.77 -15.81 1.81
N TYR A 142 -4.80 -16.59 1.56
CA TYR A 142 -5.00 -17.22 0.26
C TYR A 142 -5.86 -16.34 -0.64
N TYR A 143 -5.52 -16.32 -1.92
CA TYR A 143 -6.30 -15.63 -2.94
C TYR A 143 -7.43 -16.53 -3.45
N PRO A 144 -8.70 -16.08 -3.39
CA PRO A 144 -9.85 -16.96 -3.64
C PRO A 144 -10.18 -17.17 -5.12
N ASN A 145 -9.70 -16.31 -6.03
CA ASN A 145 -10.03 -16.39 -7.45
C ASN A 145 -8.94 -17.12 -8.23
N GLU A 146 -9.12 -18.44 -8.38
CA GLU A 146 -8.16 -19.30 -9.09
C GLU A 146 -8.07 -18.98 -10.59
N GLU A 147 -9.14 -18.47 -11.21
CA GLU A 147 -9.16 -18.11 -12.64
C GLU A 147 -8.20 -16.94 -12.92
N VAL A 148 -8.06 -16.00 -12.00
CA VAL A 148 -7.09 -14.90 -12.09
C VAL A 148 -5.70 -15.38 -11.68
N ALA A 149 -5.60 -16.19 -10.62
CA ALA A 149 -4.31 -16.66 -10.12
C ALA A 149 -3.50 -17.45 -11.16
N ILE A 150 -4.16 -18.18 -12.04
CA ILE A 150 -3.50 -19.04 -13.04
C ILE A 150 -2.66 -18.25 -14.06
N ASP A 151 -2.92 -16.96 -14.23
CA ASP A 151 -2.16 -16.08 -15.12
C ASP A 151 -0.81 -15.65 -14.54
N TYR A 152 -0.55 -15.96 -13.26
CA TYR A 152 0.68 -15.59 -12.56
C TYR A 152 1.71 -16.72 -12.52
N GLU A 153 2.99 -16.36 -12.64
CA GLU A 153 4.11 -17.29 -12.44
C GLU A 153 4.15 -17.84 -11.01
N LEU A 154 3.68 -17.03 -10.04
CA LEU A 154 3.62 -17.39 -8.62
C LEU A 154 2.30 -18.08 -8.23
N CYS A 155 1.49 -18.49 -9.20
CA CYS A 155 0.36 -19.36 -8.96
C CYS A 155 0.82 -20.67 -8.31
N ALA A 156 0.11 -21.12 -7.26
CA ALA A 156 0.42 -22.38 -6.60
C ALA A 156 0.21 -23.57 -7.56
N THR A 157 1.15 -24.50 -7.55
CA THR A 157 1.02 -25.74 -8.35
C THR A 157 -0.01 -26.71 -7.78
N GLU A 158 -0.27 -26.63 -6.48
CA GLU A 158 -1.28 -27.39 -5.76
C GLU A 158 -1.93 -26.50 -4.68
N GLY A 159 -3.24 -26.58 -4.56
CA GLY A 159 -4.01 -25.79 -3.59
C GLY A 159 -4.15 -24.33 -3.97
N MET A 160 -4.44 -23.48 -2.99
CA MET A 160 -4.68 -22.05 -3.20
C MET A 160 -3.36 -21.26 -3.16
N SER A 161 -3.26 -20.27 -4.04
CA SER A 161 -2.12 -19.36 -4.11
C SER A 161 -2.13 -18.38 -2.94
N TYR A 162 -0.95 -18.04 -2.41
CA TYR A 162 -0.84 -16.97 -1.44
C TYR A 162 -1.05 -15.61 -2.12
N ALA A 163 -1.98 -14.80 -1.59
CA ALA A 163 -2.27 -13.46 -2.11
C ALA A 163 -1.01 -12.59 -2.14
N HIS A 164 -0.23 -12.55 -1.05
CA HIS A 164 0.99 -11.76 -0.97
C HIS A 164 2.07 -12.14 -2.01
N HIS A 165 2.14 -13.40 -2.46
CA HIS A 165 3.02 -13.79 -3.56
C HIS A 165 2.55 -13.20 -4.90
N LEU A 166 1.25 -13.32 -5.21
CA LEU A 166 0.67 -12.78 -6.43
C LEU A 166 0.78 -11.25 -6.47
N PHE A 167 0.56 -10.58 -5.32
CA PHE A 167 0.72 -9.12 -5.20
C PHE A 167 2.16 -8.66 -5.41
N ILE A 168 3.17 -9.44 -4.98
CA ILE A 168 4.58 -9.15 -5.29
C ILE A 168 4.81 -9.19 -6.80
N GLU A 169 4.38 -10.27 -7.48
CA GLU A 169 4.51 -10.38 -8.94
C GLU A 169 3.79 -9.24 -9.66
N GLN A 170 2.52 -8.99 -9.31
CA GLN A 170 1.75 -7.90 -9.89
C GLN A 170 2.43 -6.54 -9.71
N SER A 171 2.90 -6.26 -8.50
CA SER A 171 3.62 -5.02 -8.21
C SER A 171 4.86 -4.85 -9.07
N MET A 172 5.63 -5.93 -9.29
CA MET A 172 6.81 -5.90 -10.15
C MET A 172 6.44 -5.65 -11.62
N ASN A 173 5.31 -6.20 -12.10
CA ASN A 173 4.82 -5.99 -13.46
C ASN A 173 4.43 -4.51 -13.71
N TYR A 174 4.04 -3.79 -12.68
CA TYR A 174 3.66 -2.37 -12.74
C TYR A 174 4.75 -1.42 -12.21
N THR A 175 5.93 -1.93 -11.88
CA THR A 175 7.10 -1.10 -11.55
C THR A 175 7.92 -0.85 -12.81
N LYS A 176 8.27 0.41 -13.09
CA LYS A 176 9.16 0.77 -14.21
C LYS A 176 10.53 0.11 -14.06
N GLU A 177 11.23 -0.09 -15.16
CA GLU A 177 12.63 -0.46 -15.12
C GLU A 177 13.45 0.57 -14.33
N GLY A 178 14.23 0.11 -13.35
CA GLY A 178 14.96 0.97 -12.41
C GLY A 178 14.10 1.56 -11.29
N GLY A 179 12.80 1.23 -11.23
CA GLY A 179 11.92 1.58 -10.12
C GLY A 179 12.09 0.69 -8.90
N PHE A 180 11.35 0.99 -7.84
CA PHE A 180 11.44 0.29 -6.55
C PHE A 180 10.06 -0.17 -6.06
N ALA A 181 10.05 -1.32 -5.36
CA ALA A 181 8.87 -1.79 -4.64
C ALA A 181 9.21 -1.95 -3.15
N PHE A 182 8.34 -1.40 -2.30
CA PHE A 182 8.47 -1.39 -0.84
C PHE A 182 7.29 -2.14 -0.25
N PHE A 183 7.57 -3.28 0.37
CA PHE A 183 6.55 -4.18 0.89
C PHE A 183 6.65 -4.34 2.40
N LEU A 184 5.51 -4.27 3.08
CA LEU A 184 5.34 -4.88 4.39
C LEU A 184 4.87 -6.31 4.17
N VAL A 185 5.60 -7.26 4.73
CA VAL A 185 5.40 -8.69 4.45
C VAL A 185 5.32 -9.49 5.74
N PRO A 186 4.63 -10.64 5.76
CA PRO A 186 4.65 -11.53 6.92
C PRO A 186 6.07 -12.05 7.18
N ALA A 187 6.44 -12.22 8.45
CA ALA A 187 7.78 -12.66 8.85
C ALA A 187 8.18 -14.02 8.22
N ASN A 188 7.19 -14.87 7.95
CA ASN A 188 7.38 -16.20 7.36
C ASN A 188 7.27 -16.22 5.83
N LEU A 189 7.37 -15.07 5.15
CA LEU A 189 7.25 -14.97 3.68
C LEU A 189 8.08 -16.02 2.93
N PHE A 190 9.27 -16.32 3.43
CA PHE A 190 10.24 -17.21 2.78
C PHE A 190 10.27 -18.63 3.35
N GLU A 191 9.34 -19.00 4.23
CA GLU A 191 9.36 -20.30 4.95
C GLU A 191 8.40 -21.34 4.35
N SER A 192 7.45 -20.93 3.51
CA SER A 192 6.47 -21.82 2.90
C SER A 192 7.06 -22.65 1.74
N GLU A 193 6.37 -23.73 1.35
CA GLU A 193 6.76 -24.48 0.14
C GLU A 193 6.69 -23.65 -1.13
N GLN A 194 5.69 -22.76 -1.24
CA GLN A 194 5.55 -21.80 -2.35
C GLN A 194 6.66 -20.76 -2.35
N ALA A 195 7.36 -20.53 -1.24
CA ALA A 195 8.47 -19.58 -1.14
C ALA A 195 9.64 -19.92 -2.08
N LYS A 196 9.83 -21.18 -2.45
CA LYS A 196 10.89 -21.57 -3.41
C LYS A 196 10.64 -20.96 -4.78
N GLN A 197 9.37 -20.92 -5.20
CA GLN A 197 8.96 -20.29 -6.46
C GLN A 197 9.13 -18.77 -6.38
N LEU A 198 8.73 -18.15 -5.26
CA LEU A 198 8.94 -16.74 -5.01
C LEU A 198 10.43 -16.35 -5.06
N HIS A 199 11.31 -17.13 -4.41
CA HIS A 199 12.77 -16.90 -4.47
C HIS A 199 13.30 -16.93 -5.89
N LYS A 200 12.88 -17.93 -6.69
CA LYS A 200 13.30 -18.04 -8.09
C LYS A 200 12.81 -16.85 -8.91
N PHE A 201 11.55 -16.45 -8.71
CA PHE A 201 10.93 -15.33 -9.39
C PHE A 201 11.66 -14.01 -9.10
N ILE A 202 11.86 -13.69 -7.81
CA ILE A 202 12.56 -12.46 -7.41
C ILE A 202 13.97 -12.44 -8.00
N LYS A 203 14.73 -13.53 -7.88
CA LYS A 203 16.11 -13.62 -8.43
C LYS A 203 16.18 -13.41 -9.94
N GLY A 204 15.13 -13.76 -10.67
CA GLY A 204 15.06 -13.59 -12.13
C GLY A 204 14.66 -12.19 -12.57
N ASN A 205 13.95 -11.45 -11.73
CA ASN A 205 13.23 -10.24 -12.14
C ASN A 205 13.62 -8.98 -11.36
N ALA A 206 14.27 -9.10 -10.18
CA ALA A 206 14.61 -7.95 -9.35
C ALA A 206 15.87 -8.14 -8.52
N TRP A 207 16.32 -7.04 -7.93
CA TRP A 207 17.38 -7.01 -6.92
C TRP A 207 16.77 -6.67 -5.56
N ILE A 208 16.93 -7.55 -4.57
CA ILE A 208 16.58 -7.24 -3.19
C ILE A 208 17.60 -6.24 -2.66
N GLN A 209 17.18 -5.02 -2.36
CA GLN A 209 18.02 -3.96 -1.81
C GLN A 209 18.18 -4.11 -0.29
N ALA A 210 17.11 -4.42 0.42
CA ALA A 210 17.11 -4.61 1.86
C ALA A 210 16.00 -5.57 2.30
N VAL A 211 16.24 -6.28 3.39
CA VAL A 211 15.23 -7.02 4.17
C VAL A 211 15.41 -6.59 5.62
N ILE A 212 14.34 -6.07 6.22
CA ILE A 212 14.37 -5.51 7.56
C ILE A 212 13.40 -6.29 8.42
N GLN A 213 13.90 -6.96 9.44
CA GLN A 213 13.07 -7.59 10.44
C GLN A 213 12.55 -6.54 11.41
N LEU A 214 11.23 -6.46 11.52
CA LEU A 214 10.56 -5.57 12.47
C LEU A 214 10.46 -6.24 13.86
N PRO A 215 10.43 -5.46 14.96
CA PRO A 215 10.17 -5.98 16.28
C PRO A 215 8.80 -6.66 16.39
N GLU A 216 8.70 -7.72 17.21
CA GLU A 216 7.47 -8.53 17.35
C GLU A 216 6.26 -7.80 17.95
N ASN A 217 6.45 -6.59 18.50
CA ASN A 217 5.41 -5.83 19.21
C ASN A 217 5.10 -4.46 18.53
N LEU A 218 5.19 -4.42 17.23
CA LEU A 218 4.76 -3.24 16.44
C LEU A 218 3.29 -3.29 16.10
#